data_94b46dca2347249238590d3d1aba78e7
#
_entry.id   94b46dca2347249238590d3d1aba78e7
#
_cell.length_a   1.000
_cell.length_b   1.000
_cell.length_c   1.000
_cell.angle_alpha   90.00
_cell.angle_beta   90.00
_cell.angle_gamma   90.00
#
_symmetry.space_group_name_H-M   'P 1'
#
loop_
_entity.id
_entity.type
_entity.pdbx_description
1 polymer ?
#
loop_
_entity_poly.entity_id
_entity_poly.type
_entity_poly.pdbx_seq_one_letter_code
_entity_poly.pdbx_strand_id
1 'polypeptide(L)'
;MKFNKTFLSVLSLFAGLSLYAQQEVNRPKLVVGVVVDQMRWDYLYRYQDRYSSGGFNRMLNEGFSNENTYIPYLPTYTAIGHSTIYTGSVPAIHGIAGNDFIIQATGQEMYCTQDDAVNGVGTTSK
;
A
#
# COMPACT_ATOMS: atom_id res chain seq x y z
N MET A 1 48.20 -14.54 -31.69
CA MET A 1 47.89 -13.80 -30.45
C MET A 1 47.60 -14.84 -29.37
N LYS A 2 48.47 -15.03 -28.38
CA LYS A 2 48.26 -16.02 -27.30
C LYS A 2 47.39 -15.37 -26.20
N PHE A 3 46.11 -15.72 -26.12
CA PHE A 3 45.30 -15.28 -25.01
C PHE A 3 45.82 -15.84 -23.70
N ASN A 4 45.99 -14.97 -22.71
CA ASN A 4 46.49 -15.36 -21.39
C ASN A 4 45.42 -16.18 -20.67
N LYS A 5 45.76 -17.41 -20.22
CA LYS A 5 44.84 -18.35 -19.56
C LYS A 5 44.13 -17.72 -18.35
N THR A 6 44.78 -16.81 -17.65
CA THR A 6 44.20 -16.01 -16.56
C THR A 6 43.10 -15.06 -17.02
N PHE A 7 43.23 -14.44 -18.19
CA PHE A 7 42.17 -13.57 -18.74
C PHE A 7 40.91 -14.36 -19.10
N LEU A 8 41.11 -15.56 -19.66
CA LEU A 8 39.98 -16.43 -20.01
C LEU A 8 39.24 -16.95 -18.77
N SER A 9 39.95 -17.25 -17.68
CA SER A 9 39.35 -17.68 -16.40
C SER A 9 38.57 -16.56 -15.71
N VAL A 10 39.06 -15.32 -15.76
CA VAL A 10 38.35 -14.17 -15.21
C VAL A 10 37.09 -13.86 -16.03
N LEU A 11 37.18 -13.94 -17.34
CA LEU A 11 36.02 -13.69 -18.22
C LEU A 11 34.92 -14.74 -18.04
N SER A 12 35.27 -16.03 -17.82
CA SER A 12 34.28 -17.09 -17.56
C SER A 12 33.65 -16.94 -16.16
N LEU A 13 34.37 -16.42 -15.18
CA LEU A 13 33.80 -16.13 -13.85
C LEU A 13 32.76 -15.01 -13.90
N PHE A 14 33.05 -13.93 -14.65
CA PHE A 14 32.10 -12.84 -14.85
C PHE A 14 30.87 -13.26 -15.67
N ALA A 15 31.03 -14.10 -16.68
CA ALA A 15 29.90 -14.65 -17.46
C ALA A 15 29.01 -15.55 -16.60
N GLY A 16 29.57 -16.32 -15.67
CA GLY A 16 28.81 -17.15 -14.73
C GLY A 16 27.98 -16.32 -13.74
N LEU A 17 28.52 -15.22 -13.24
CA LEU A 17 27.79 -14.31 -12.34
C LEU A 17 26.59 -13.63 -13.00
N SER A 18 26.69 -13.34 -14.29
CA SER A 18 25.59 -12.69 -15.04
C SER A 18 24.38 -13.60 -15.27
N LEU A 19 24.56 -14.92 -15.25
CA LEU A 19 23.47 -15.89 -15.42
C LEU A 19 22.58 -16.02 -14.17
N TYR A 20 23.10 -15.75 -13.00
CA TYR A 20 22.31 -15.73 -11.76
C TYR A 20 21.45 -14.48 -11.58
N ALA A 21 21.74 -13.40 -12.31
CA ALA A 21 21.02 -12.13 -12.21
C ALA A 21 19.67 -12.10 -12.97
N GLN A 22 19.36 -13.14 -13.74
CA GLN A 22 18.12 -13.24 -14.56
C GLN A 22 17.08 -14.18 -13.94
N GLN A 23 17.01 -14.26 -12.61
CA GLN A 23 15.88 -14.95 -12.00
C GLN A 23 14.62 -14.12 -12.29
N GLU A 24 13.72 -14.63 -13.12
CA GLU A 24 12.42 -14.00 -13.36
C GLU A 24 11.70 -13.85 -12.02
N VAL A 25 11.50 -12.61 -11.60
CA VAL A 25 10.67 -12.31 -10.45
C VAL A 25 9.24 -12.69 -10.84
N ASN A 26 8.73 -13.77 -10.28
CA ASN A 26 7.35 -14.21 -10.48
C ASN A 26 6.41 -13.12 -9.92
N ARG A 27 6.02 -12.18 -10.78
CA ARG A 27 5.17 -11.05 -10.39
C ARG A 27 3.74 -11.54 -10.18
N PRO A 28 3.06 -11.13 -9.11
CA PRO A 28 1.67 -11.48 -8.91
C PRO A 28 0.80 -10.93 -10.06
N LYS A 29 -0.13 -11.74 -10.55
CA LYS A 29 -1.09 -11.32 -11.59
C LYS A 29 -2.19 -10.41 -11.06
N LEU A 30 -2.44 -10.47 -9.76
CA LEU A 30 -3.42 -9.67 -9.05
C LEU A 30 -2.88 -9.31 -7.67
N VAL A 31 -3.03 -8.05 -7.29
CA VAL A 31 -2.77 -7.56 -5.93
C VAL A 31 -4.08 -7.03 -5.38
N VAL A 32 -4.50 -7.54 -4.24
CA VAL A 32 -5.71 -7.08 -3.54
C VAL A 32 -5.32 -6.36 -2.26
N GLY A 33 -5.61 -5.07 -2.17
CA GLY A 33 -5.46 -4.28 -0.96
C GLY A 33 -6.75 -4.30 -0.15
N VAL A 34 -6.68 -4.65 1.13
CA VAL A 34 -7.80 -4.57 2.07
C VAL A 34 -7.44 -3.58 3.16
N VAL A 35 -8.22 -2.50 3.27
CA VAL A 35 -8.08 -1.48 4.31
C VAL A 35 -9.22 -1.64 5.29
N VAL A 36 -8.91 -1.83 6.56
CA VAL A 36 -9.91 -1.94 7.63
C VAL A 36 -9.86 -0.66 8.47
N ASP A 37 -10.85 0.20 8.28
CA ASP A 37 -10.94 1.47 8.97
C ASP A 37 -11.12 1.27 10.48
N GLN A 38 -10.57 2.17 11.30
CA GLN A 38 -10.65 2.20 12.76
C GLN A 38 -10.19 0.91 13.47
N MET A 39 -9.53 0.00 12.76
CA MET A 39 -9.01 -1.22 13.32
C MET A 39 -7.70 -0.96 14.08
N ARG A 40 -7.69 -1.23 15.37
CA ARG A 40 -6.47 -1.19 16.17
C ARG A 40 -5.62 -2.42 15.90
N TRP A 41 -4.31 -2.22 15.85
CA TRP A 41 -3.32 -3.29 15.67
C TRP A 41 -3.48 -4.44 16.69
N ASP A 42 -3.71 -4.11 17.97
CA ASP A 42 -3.85 -5.09 19.02
C ASP A 42 -5.07 -6.01 18.87
N TYR A 43 -6.06 -5.66 18.04
CA TYR A 43 -7.20 -6.53 17.77
C TYR A 43 -6.80 -7.82 17.06
N LEU A 44 -5.73 -7.79 16.25
CA LEU A 44 -5.20 -8.98 15.60
C LEU A 44 -4.79 -10.06 16.60
N TYR A 45 -4.26 -9.66 17.76
CA TYR A 45 -3.77 -10.57 18.80
C TYR A 45 -4.80 -10.78 19.92
N ARG A 46 -5.52 -9.72 20.30
CA ARG A 46 -6.51 -9.77 21.38
C ARG A 46 -7.68 -10.71 21.08
N TYR A 47 -8.05 -10.84 19.81
CA TYR A 47 -9.18 -11.67 19.35
C TYR A 47 -8.74 -12.86 18.50
N GLN A 48 -7.47 -13.24 18.58
CA GLN A 48 -6.90 -14.28 17.73
C GLN A 48 -7.63 -15.64 17.90
N ASP A 49 -8.06 -15.97 19.09
CA ASP A 49 -8.83 -17.18 19.43
C ASP A 49 -10.24 -17.20 18.80
N ARG A 50 -10.73 -16.05 18.35
CA ARG A 50 -12.05 -15.88 17.72
C ARG A 50 -12.00 -15.90 16.21
N TYR A 51 -10.81 -15.76 15.62
CA TYR A 51 -10.65 -15.81 14.18
C TYR A 51 -10.67 -17.25 13.67
N SER A 52 -11.32 -17.45 12.52
CA SER A 52 -11.25 -18.73 11.82
C SER A 52 -9.81 -19.01 11.33
N SER A 53 -9.56 -20.25 10.89
CA SER A 53 -8.25 -20.63 10.32
C SER A 53 -7.84 -19.84 9.08
N GLY A 54 -8.80 -19.25 8.36
CA GLY A 54 -8.58 -18.33 7.25
C GLY A 54 -8.42 -16.87 7.70
N GLY A 55 -8.51 -15.91 6.78
CA GLY A 55 -8.51 -14.48 7.07
C GLY A 55 -7.27 -14.03 7.85
N PHE A 56 -7.47 -13.35 8.98
CA PHE A 56 -6.39 -12.80 9.79
C PHE A 56 -5.41 -13.86 10.31
N ASN A 57 -5.89 -15.01 10.78
CA ASN A 57 -5.00 -16.08 11.24
C ASN A 57 -4.08 -16.58 10.12
N ARG A 58 -4.60 -16.75 8.93
CA ARG A 58 -3.78 -17.13 7.78
C ARG A 58 -2.75 -16.06 7.44
N MET A 59 -3.15 -14.78 7.41
CA MET A 59 -2.25 -13.66 7.13
C MET A 59 -1.13 -13.55 8.16
N LEU A 60 -1.43 -13.74 9.45
CA LEU A 60 -0.44 -13.69 10.53
C LEU A 60 0.53 -14.87 10.48
N ASN A 61 0.07 -16.07 10.11
CA ASN A 61 0.87 -17.29 10.14
C ASN A 61 1.67 -17.53 8.85
N GLU A 62 1.15 -17.13 7.71
CA GLU A 62 1.72 -17.41 6.38
C GLU A 62 2.25 -16.16 5.69
N GLY A 63 1.88 -14.97 6.15
CA GLY A 63 2.23 -13.68 5.56
C GLY A 63 3.38 -12.98 6.27
N PHE A 64 3.56 -11.72 5.91
CA PHE A 64 4.49 -10.82 6.58
C PHE A 64 3.71 -9.74 7.35
N SER A 65 4.06 -9.53 8.62
CA SER A 65 3.49 -8.48 9.47
C SER A 65 4.54 -7.40 9.76
N ASN A 66 4.19 -6.15 9.49
CA ASN A 66 5.01 -5.01 9.88
C ASN A 66 4.39 -4.33 11.11
N GLU A 67 4.89 -4.65 12.28
CA GLU A 67 4.31 -4.24 13.56
C GLU A 67 4.69 -2.83 14.01
N ASN A 68 5.72 -2.23 13.40
CA ASN A 68 6.24 -0.91 13.75
C ASN A 68 6.03 0.11 12.63
N THR A 69 4.83 0.15 12.07
CA THR A 69 4.47 1.13 11.04
C THR A 69 3.76 2.32 11.67
N TYR A 70 4.33 3.51 11.48
CA TYR A 70 3.77 4.77 11.97
C TYR A 70 3.42 5.69 10.81
N ILE A 71 2.30 6.39 10.96
CA ILE A 71 1.91 7.46 10.03
C ILE A 71 2.67 8.72 10.41
N PRO A 72 3.43 9.35 9.47
CA PRO A 72 4.32 10.47 9.78
C PRO A 72 3.62 11.85 9.80
N TYR A 73 2.29 11.89 9.93
CA TYR A 73 1.52 13.14 9.91
C TYR A 73 0.32 13.09 10.87
N LEU A 74 -0.24 14.26 11.16
CA LEU A 74 -1.48 14.48 11.92
C LEU A 74 -2.32 15.53 11.18
N PRO A 75 -3.67 15.48 11.38
CA PRO A 75 -4.48 14.47 12.03
C PRO A 75 -4.62 13.19 11.18
N THR A 76 -5.05 12.09 11.81
CA THR A 76 -5.20 10.78 11.15
C THR A 76 -6.68 10.42 10.96
N TYR A 77 -7.44 11.31 10.35
CA TYR A 77 -8.85 11.04 10.00
C TYR A 77 -8.96 10.02 8.87
N THR A 78 -10.13 9.41 8.75
CA THR A 78 -10.43 8.36 7.78
C THR A 78 -10.06 8.73 6.36
N ALA A 79 -10.51 9.90 5.89
CA ALA A 79 -10.25 10.36 4.52
C ALA A 79 -8.75 10.50 4.23
N ILE A 80 -8.00 11.06 5.18
CA ILE A 80 -6.55 11.24 5.05
C ILE A 80 -5.84 9.89 4.97
N GLY A 81 -6.18 8.95 5.87
CA GLY A 81 -5.57 7.62 5.93
C GLY A 81 -5.80 6.82 4.66
N HIS A 82 -7.05 6.76 4.19
CA HIS A 82 -7.39 6.06 2.95
C HIS A 82 -6.71 6.69 1.74
N SER A 83 -6.73 8.03 1.62
CA SER A 83 -6.05 8.73 0.53
C SER A 83 -4.55 8.47 0.52
N THR A 84 -3.91 8.46 1.69
CA THR A 84 -2.49 8.13 1.82
C THR A 84 -2.17 6.72 1.33
N ILE A 85 -2.96 5.73 1.72
CA ILE A 85 -2.74 4.33 1.32
C ILE A 85 -2.92 4.16 -0.19
N TYR A 86 -4.01 4.70 -0.75
CA TYR A 86 -4.31 4.51 -2.16
C TYR A 86 -3.45 5.34 -3.11
N THR A 87 -2.92 6.47 -2.66
CA THR A 87 -2.03 7.32 -3.49
C THR A 87 -0.55 7.06 -3.25
N GLY A 88 -0.20 6.36 -2.16
CA GLY A 88 1.20 6.22 -1.72
C GLY A 88 1.85 7.55 -1.33
N SER A 89 1.04 8.54 -0.94
CA SER A 89 1.46 9.92 -0.73
C SER A 89 1.00 10.44 0.64
N VAL A 90 1.32 11.67 0.97
CA VAL A 90 0.97 12.33 2.25
C VAL A 90 0.03 13.52 2.01
N PRO A 91 -0.70 14.02 3.03
CA PRO A 91 -1.68 15.10 2.90
C PRO A 91 -1.16 16.33 2.16
N ALA A 92 0.08 16.70 2.39
CA ALA A 92 0.72 17.84 1.72
C ALA A 92 0.83 17.68 0.19
N ILE A 93 0.74 16.45 -0.32
CA ILE A 93 0.85 16.13 -1.75
C ILE A 93 -0.51 15.77 -2.33
N HIS A 94 -1.29 14.86 -1.70
CA HIS A 94 -2.60 14.48 -2.25
C HIS A 94 -3.72 15.49 -1.94
N GLY A 95 -3.50 16.45 -1.03
CA GLY A 95 -4.40 17.56 -0.76
C GLY A 95 -5.61 17.26 0.14
N ILE A 96 -5.83 16.02 0.55
CA ILE A 96 -6.94 15.65 1.46
C ILE A 96 -6.49 15.86 2.90
N ALA A 97 -7.04 16.90 3.54
CA ALA A 97 -6.62 17.33 4.87
C ALA A 97 -7.56 16.88 6.00
N GLY A 98 -8.73 16.36 5.69
CA GLY A 98 -9.75 15.94 6.65
C GLY A 98 -10.89 15.21 5.97
N ASN A 99 -11.89 14.79 6.76
CA ASN A 99 -13.15 14.31 6.20
C ASN A 99 -13.95 15.45 5.58
N ASP A 100 -13.87 16.62 6.22
CA ASP A 100 -14.44 17.90 5.77
C ASP A 100 -13.31 18.92 5.61
N PHE A 101 -13.34 19.71 4.59
CA PHE A 101 -12.36 20.78 4.34
C PHE A 101 -12.96 21.94 3.54
N ILE A 102 -12.30 23.07 3.61
CA ILE A 102 -12.70 24.28 2.88
C ILE A 102 -11.85 24.39 1.62
N ILE A 103 -12.50 24.51 0.48
CA ILE A 103 -11.83 24.83 -0.78
C ILE A 103 -11.36 26.28 -0.72
N GLN A 104 -10.07 26.50 -0.61
CA GLN A 104 -9.49 27.84 -0.42
C GLN A 104 -9.86 28.83 -1.52
N ALA A 105 -10.00 28.36 -2.75
CA ALA A 105 -10.32 29.21 -3.90
C ALA A 105 -11.76 29.77 -3.87
N THR A 106 -12.71 29.06 -3.26
CA THR A 106 -14.14 29.39 -3.26
C THR A 106 -14.70 29.71 -1.88
N GLY A 107 -14.01 29.30 -0.81
CA GLY A 107 -14.49 29.36 0.56
C GLY A 107 -15.62 28.37 0.87
N GLN A 108 -15.92 27.44 -0.04
CA GLN A 108 -16.96 26.44 0.16
C GLN A 108 -16.46 25.29 1.00
N GLU A 109 -17.30 24.80 1.90
CA GLU A 109 -17.10 23.55 2.62
C GLU A 109 -17.39 22.37 1.70
N MET A 110 -16.56 21.33 1.77
CA MET A 110 -16.67 20.12 0.95
C MET A 110 -16.40 18.90 1.81
N TYR A 111 -17.26 17.92 1.73
CA TYR A 111 -17.00 16.59 2.29
C TYR A 111 -16.13 15.77 1.34
N CYS A 112 -15.23 14.95 1.89
CA CYS A 112 -14.17 14.27 1.12
C CYS A 112 -14.68 13.35 -0.01
N THR A 113 -15.93 12.88 0.05
CA THR A 113 -16.56 12.05 -1.00
C THR A 113 -17.65 12.78 -1.75
N GLN A 114 -17.84 14.09 -1.51
CA GLN A 114 -18.84 14.89 -2.20
C GLN A 114 -18.40 15.17 -3.63
N ASP A 115 -19.29 14.90 -4.58
CA ASP A 115 -19.15 15.30 -5.98
C ASP A 115 -20.51 15.70 -6.52
N ASP A 116 -20.73 17.01 -6.67
CA ASP A 116 -22.01 17.56 -7.16
C ASP A 116 -22.24 17.31 -8.66
N ALA A 117 -21.22 16.86 -9.38
CA ALA A 117 -21.30 16.53 -10.81
C ALA A 117 -21.83 15.12 -11.07
N VAL A 118 -21.94 14.27 -10.04
CA VAL A 118 -22.43 12.89 -10.16
C VAL A 118 -23.76 12.70 -9.46
N ASN A 119 -24.57 11.79 -9.97
CA ASN A 119 -25.84 11.40 -9.37
C ASN A 119 -25.80 9.92 -8.96
N GLY A 120 -26.46 9.61 -7.84
CA GLY A 120 -26.60 8.22 -7.40
C GLY A 120 -27.42 7.40 -8.39
N VAL A 121 -26.96 6.19 -8.69
CA VAL A 121 -27.70 5.24 -9.53
C VAL A 121 -28.60 4.38 -8.64
N GLY A 122 -29.90 4.37 -8.93
CA GLY A 122 -30.89 3.58 -8.16
C GLY A 122 -31.28 4.21 -6.82
N THR A 123 -30.95 5.46 -6.57
CA THR A 123 -31.37 6.24 -5.38
C THR A 123 -31.89 7.61 -5.78
N THR A 124 -32.79 8.15 -4.96
CA THR A 124 -33.30 9.53 -5.09
C THR A 124 -32.59 10.52 -4.17
N SER A 125 -31.71 10.03 -3.28
CA SER A 125 -30.86 10.86 -2.43
C SER A 125 -29.63 11.33 -3.20
N LYS A 126 -29.35 12.63 -3.10
CA LYS A 126 -28.04 13.20 -3.49
C LYS A 126 -27.02 12.95 -2.40
#